data_69d6eabc0a38b966a9ad2c811e1d8d1b
#
_entry.id   69d6eabc0a38b966a9ad2c811e1d8d1b
#
_cell.length_a   1.000
_cell.length_b   1.000
_cell.length_c   1.000
_cell.angle_alpha   90.00
_cell.angle_beta   90.00
_cell.angle_gamma   90.00
#
_symmetry.space_group_name_H-M   'P 1'
#
loop_
_entity.id
_entity.type
_entity.pdbx_description
1 polymer ?
#
loop_
_entity_poly.entity_id
_entity_poly.type
_entity_poly.pdbx_seq_one_letter_code
_entity_poly.pdbx_strand_id
1 'polypeptide(L)'
;MVNLSLQGSMAVGKTTALRFIEKHDSTIHISYEKNKQVVDEIRNRKLDKNRYNDYIEIQRLFILNEVKRYQLASQYNCSIMDFGAEEIEFYTLNYPKAIGVDWEVAKPLETELQLLKRCFPKRILYLNAANEILVERKKRDISRNREFFDFYVQKLLPLKREWFFNQDVVDVIEVDSKSEREVSDSVYEWIGIQMNK
;
A
#
# COMPACT_ATOMS: atom_id res chain seq x y z
N MET A 1 -0.76 2.69 -21.52
CA MET A 1 -0.09 2.60 -20.20
C MET A 1 -1.04 1.90 -19.22
N VAL A 2 -0.55 0.87 -18.54
CA VAL A 2 -1.28 0.14 -17.50
C VAL A 2 -0.57 0.39 -16.16
N ASN A 3 -1.26 1.02 -15.22
CA ASN A 3 -0.79 1.19 -13.85
C ASN A 3 -1.62 0.34 -12.90
N LEU A 4 -0.96 -0.56 -12.19
CA LEU A 4 -1.55 -1.54 -11.28
C LEU A 4 -1.04 -1.30 -9.86
N SER A 5 -1.74 -1.81 -8.86
CA SER A 5 -1.28 -1.79 -7.46
C SER A 5 -1.37 -3.18 -6.84
N LEU A 6 -0.35 -3.54 -6.07
CA LEU A 6 -0.35 -4.74 -5.23
C LEU A 6 -0.58 -4.34 -3.78
N GLN A 7 -1.71 -4.75 -3.25
CA GLN A 7 -2.18 -4.47 -1.91
C GLN A 7 -2.19 -5.71 -1.01
N GLY A 8 -2.50 -5.51 0.24
CA GLY A 8 -2.62 -6.58 1.25
C GLY A 8 -1.94 -6.20 2.55
N SER A 9 -2.00 -7.09 3.53
CA SER A 9 -1.46 -6.86 4.86
C SER A 9 0.06 -6.89 4.93
N MET A 10 0.61 -6.46 6.07
CA MET A 10 2.01 -6.75 6.41
C MET A 10 2.21 -8.27 6.44
N ALA A 11 3.39 -8.73 6.05
CA ALA A 11 3.79 -10.14 6.01
C ALA A 11 3.00 -11.06 5.04
N VAL A 12 2.16 -10.52 4.15
CA VAL A 12 1.37 -11.32 3.20
C VAL A 12 2.16 -11.84 1.99
N GLY A 13 3.38 -11.29 1.74
CA GLY A 13 4.25 -11.76 0.65
C GLY A 13 4.42 -10.80 -0.53
N LYS A 14 3.85 -9.59 -0.51
CA LYS A 14 3.94 -8.60 -1.61
C LYS A 14 5.35 -8.38 -2.14
N THR A 15 6.26 -7.97 -1.28
CA THR A 15 7.65 -7.66 -1.70
C THR A 15 8.37 -8.87 -2.29
N THR A 16 8.08 -10.08 -1.82
CA THR A 16 8.62 -11.34 -2.37
C THR A 16 8.12 -11.55 -3.79
N ALA A 17 6.81 -11.40 -4.02
CA ALA A 17 6.20 -11.52 -5.35
C ALA A 17 6.74 -10.46 -6.31
N LEU A 18 6.84 -9.20 -5.89
CA LEU A 18 7.36 -8.12 -6.73
C LEU A 18 8.83 -8.34 -7.12
N ARG A 19 9.68 -8.80 -6.19
CA ARG A 19 11.08 -9.15 -6.49
C ARG A 19 11.19 -10.34 -7.44
N PHE A 20 10.28 -11.29 -7.34
CA PHE A 20 10.21 -12.39 -8.29
C PHE A 20 9.91 -11.86 -9.69
N ILE A 21 8.90 -11.01 -9.86
CA ILE A 21 8.50 -10.43 -11.15
C ILE A 21 9.65 -9.60 -11.73
N GLU A 22 10.26 -8.71 -10.95
CA GLU A 22 11.39 -7.86 -11.37
C GLU A 22 12.54 -8.66 -11.96
N LYS A 23 12.78 -9.88 -11.47
CA LYS A 23 13.84 -10.78 -11.97
C LYS A 23 13.44 -11.55 -13.23
N HIS A 24 12.15 -11.75 -13.47
CA HIS A 24 11.66 -12.63 -14.52
C HIS A 24 11.09 -11.89 -15.72
N ASP A 25 10.68 -10.62 -15.55
CA ASP A 25 10.08 -9.83 -16.61
C ASP A 25 10.48 -8.35 -16.52
N SER A 26 11.43 -7.96 -17.37
CA SER A 26 11.91 -6.57 -17.45
C SER A 26 10.94 -5.61 -18.14
N THR A 27 9.84 -6.09 -18.71
CA THR A 27 8.82 -5.25 -19.34
C THR A 27 7.86 -4.63 -18.33
N ILE A 28 7.83 -5.14 -17.11
CA ILE A 28 7.01 -4.67 -15.99
C ILE A 28 7.87 -3.83 -15.07
N HIS A 29 7.58 -2.55 -14.96
CA HIS A 29 8.24 -1.67 -14.01
C HIS A 29 7.69 -1.84 -12.61
N ILE A 30 8.55 -2.17 -11.62
CA ILE A 30 8.16 -2.27 -10.21
C ILE A 30 8.46 -0.93 -9.51
N SER A 31 7.41 -0.27 -9.04
CA SER A 31 7.54 0.96 -8.25
C SER A 31 7.43 0.65 -6.76
N TYR A 32 8.57 0.43 -6.12
CA TYR A 32 8.63 0.19 -4.68
C TYR A 32 8.29 1.45 -3.87
N GLU A 33 7.74 1.24 -2.67
CA GLU A 33 7.53 2.32 -1.71
C GLU A 33 8.85 3.01 -1.33
N LYS A 34 8.92 4.34 -1.46
CA LYS A 34 10.13 5.16 -1.20
C LYS A 34 9.80 6.30 -0.25
N ASN A 35 9.71 6.00 1.05
CA ASN A 35 9.28 6.96 2.06
C ASN A 35 10.42 7.55 2.90
N LYS A 36 11.69 7.18 2.64
CA LYS A 36 12.81 7.62 3.48
C LYS A 36 12.88 9.15 3.60
N GLN A 37 12.77 9.87 2.49
CA GLN A 37 12.85 11.35 2.51
C GLN A 37 11.72 11.98 3.33
N VAL A 38 10.50 11.43 3.21
CA VAL A 38 9.35 11.89 4.00
C VAL A 38 9.56 11.62 5.48
N VAL A 39 10.04 10.43 5.84
CA VAL A 39 10.32 10.05 7.23
C VAL A 39 11.43 10.93 7.83
N ASP A 40 12.48 11.21 7.06
CA ASP A 40 13.57 12.08 7.49
C ASP A 40 13.07 13.54 7.69
N GLU A 41 12.21 14.04 6.81
CA GLU A 41 11.59 15.37 6.93
C GLU A 41 10.68 15.46 8.18
N ILE A 42 9.82 14.45 8.41
CA ILE A 42 8.97 14.36 9.61
C ILE A 42 9.82 14.42 10.88
N ARG A 43 10.93 13.67 10.91
CA ARG A 43 11.85 13.64 12.05
C ARG A 43 12.54 14.98 12.26
N ASN A 44 13.07 15.59 11.19
CA ASN A 44 13.76 16.88 11.24
C ASN A 44 12.83 17.98 11.74
N ARG A 45 11.57 17.97 11.32
CA ARG A 45 10.54 18.93 11.76
C ARG A 45 9.90 18.56 13.09
N LYS A 46 10.25 17.42 13.68
CA LYS A 46 9.70 16.88 14.95
C LYS A 46 8.17 16.79 14.95
N LEU A 47 7.58 16.42 13.80
CA LEU A 47 6.13 16.27 13.69
C LEU A 47 5.66 15.02 14.44
N ASP A 48 4.57 15.16 15.20
CA ASP A 48 3.95 14.09 15.98
C ASP A 48 2.61 13.68 15.36
N LYS A 49 2.54 12.45 14.85
CA LYS A 49 1.32 11.89 14.24
C LYS A 49 0.11 11.83 15.19
N ASN A 50 0.30 12.02 16.48
CA ASN A 50 -0.78 12.05 17.47
C ASN A 50 -1.30 13.47 17.76
N ARG A 51 -0.79 14.47 17.05
CA ARG A 51 -1.27 15.87 17.09
C ARG A 51 -1.94 16.21 15.77
N TYR A 52 -3.15 16.75 15.82
CA TYR A 52 -3.96 17.00 14.63
C TYR A 52 -3.22 17.78 13.53
N ASN A 53 -2.66 18.96 13.86
CA ASN A 53 -2.00 19.79 12.86
C ASN A 53 -0.75 19.12 12.27
N ASP A 54 0.02 18.44 13.09
CA ASP A 54 1.18 17.68 12.65
C ASP A 54 0.78 16.50 11.77
N TYR A 55 -0.33 15.82 12.13
CA TYR A 55 -0.88 14.74 11.33
C TYR A 55 -1.27 15.20 9.93
N ILE A 56 -1.98 16.33 9.80
CA ILE A 56 -2.35 16.92 8.51
C ILE A 56 -1.09 17.17 7.66
N GLU A 57 -0.06 17.75 8.27
CA GLU A 57 1.19 18.03 7.56
C GLU A 57 1.95 16.75 7.16
N ILE A 58 1.97 15.74 8.03
CA ILE A 58 2.53 14.42 7.73
C ILE A 58 1.81 13.79 6.53
N GLN A 59 0.48 13.81 6.51
CA GLN A 59 -0.28 13.25 5.40
C GLN A 59 -0.04 14.01 4.10
N ARG A 60 0.05 15.34 4.15
CA ARG A 60 0.43 16.16 2.99
C ARG A 60 1.76 15.72 2.39
N LEU A 61 2.78 15.51 3.23
CA LEU A 61 4.10 15.04 2.78
C LEU A 61 4.02 13.67 2.10
N PHE A 62 3.28 12.70 2.67
CA PHE A 62 3.09 11.38 2.07
C PHE A 62 2.34 11.47 0.75
N ILE A 63 1.25 12.24 0.67
CA ILE A 63 0.46 12.42 -0.54
C ILE A 63 1.33 12.99 -1.67
N LEU A 64 2.06 14.07 -1.42
CA LEU A 64 2.90 14.70 -2.44
C LEU A 64 4.05 13.80 -2.89
N ASN A 65 4.61 12.99 -1.98
CA ASN A 65 5.61 11.99 -2.33
C ASN A 65 5.03 10.89 -3.24
N GLU A 66 3.82 10.44 -2.95
CA GLU A 66 3.15 9.42 -3.76
C GLU A 66 2.79 9.93 -5.16
N VAL A 67 2.31 11.17 -5.28
CA VAL A 67 2.06 11.80 -6.58
C VAL A 67 3.34 11.82 -7.43
N LYS A 68 4.49 12.19 -6.85
CA LYS A 68 5.78 12.15 -7.55
C LYS A 68 6.16 10.72 -7.96
N ARG A 69 5.97 9.74 -7.09
CA ARG A 69 6.25 8.33 -7.37
C ARG A 69 5.39 7.81 -8.53
N TYR A 70 4.10 8.13 -8.53
CA TYR A 70 3.19 7.79 -9.62
C TYR A 70 3.63 8.43 -10.94
N GLN A 71 4.02 9.72 -10.95
CA GLN A 71 4.50 10.40 -12.17
C GLN A 71 5.72 9.71 -12.78
N LEU A 72 6.62 9.17 -11.96
CA LEU A 72 7.77 8.38 -12.44
C LEU A 72 7.31 7.03 -12.99
N ALA A 73 6.43 6.33 -12.27
CA ALA A 73 5.91 5.03 -12.71
C ALA A 73 5.10 5.13 -14.00
N SER A 74 4.40 6.24 -14.22
CA SER A 74 3.59 6.47 -15.43
C SER A 74 4.39 6.71 -16.71
N GLN A 75 5.72 6.76 -16.65
CA GLN A 75 6.58 6.79 -17.83
C GLN A 75 6.74 5.41 -18.49
N TYR A 76 6.32 4.34 -17.84
CA TYR A 76 6.42 2.97 -18.32
C TYR A 76 5.10 2.48 -18.92
N ASN A 77 5.18 1.57 -19.90
CA ASN A 77 3.99 0.99 -20.54
C ASN A 77 3.16 0.16 -19.56
N CYS A 78 3.82 -0.57 -18.66
CA CYS A 78 3.23 -1.30 -17.55
C CYS A 78 4.01 -1.02 -16.28
N SER A 79 3.31 -0.61 -15.22
CA SER A 79 3.89 -0.44 -13.89
C SER A 79 3.00 -1.08 -12.83
N ILE A 80 3.64 -1.67 -11.81
CA ILE A 80 2.97 -2.13 -10.61
C ILE A 80 3.53 -1.42 -9.38
N MET A 81 2.66 -0.84 -8.59
CA MET A 81 2.99 -0.10 -7.38
C MET A 81 3.00 -1.06 -6.18
N ASP A 82 4.12 -1.12 -5.43
CA ASP A 82 4.13 -1.74 -4.07
C ASP A 82 3.42 -0.78 -3.13
N PHE A 83 2.16 -1.03 -2.88
CA PHE A 83 1.16 -0.07 -2.46
C PHE A 83 1.02 1.11 -3.43
N GLY A 84 -0.14 1.72 -3.55
CA GLY A 84 -0.36 2.84 -4.44
C GLY A 84 -0.98 4.03 -3.71
N ALA A 85 -1.48 4.96 -4.50
CA ALA A 85 -2.15 6.16 -4.01
C ALA A 85 -3.36 5.84 -3.11
N GLU A 86 -4.05 4.74 -3.38
CA GLU A 86 -5.18 4.24 -2.60
C GLU A 86 -4.78 3.83 -1.18
N GLU A 87 -3.55 3.35 -0.97
CA GLU A 87 -3.01 3.06 0.36
C GLU A 87 -2.80 4.34 1.17
N ILE A 88 -2.27 5.37 0.53
CA ILE A 88 -2.06 6.68 1.16
C ILE A 88 -3.41 7.30 1.54
N GLU A 89 -4.42 7.23 0.66
CA GLU A 89 -5.76 7.71 0.99
C GLU A 89 -6.36 6.92 2.16
N PHE A 90 -6.26 5.58 2.11
CA PHE A 90 -6.74 4.74 3.20
C PHE A 90 -6.15 5.16 4.55
N TYR A 91 -4.81 5.25 4.66
CA TYR A 91 -4.16 5.65 5.92
C TYR A 91 -4.55 7.06 6.34
N THR A 92 -4.57 7.99 5.41
CA THR A 92 -4.94 9.40 5.68
C THR A 92 -6.30 9.51 6.36
N LEU A 93 -7.30 8.75 5.87
CA LEU A 93 -8.68 8.84 6.35
C LEU A 93 -9.02 7.89 7.49
N ASN A 94 -8.27 6.80 7.68
CA ASN A 94 -8.65 5.75 8.63
C ASN A 94 -7.69 5.59 9.82
N TYR A 95 -6.46 6.11 9.74
CA TYR A 95 -5.57 6.07 10.92
C TYR A 95 -6.14 6.81 12.13
N PRO A 96 -6.77 8.01 12.02
CA PRO A 96 -7.43 8.64 13.15
C PRO A 96 -8.49 7.75 13.81
N LYS A 97 -9.32 7.08 13.00
CA LYS A 97 -10.33 6.12 13.52
C LYS A 97 -9.67 4.97 14.28
N ALA A 98 -8.56 4.43 13.77
CA ALA A 98 -7.84 3.33 14.40
C ALA A 98 -7.26 3.70 15.78
N ILE A 99 -6.88 4.96 15.99
CA ILE A 99 -6.41 5.48 17.29
C ILE A 99 -7.53 6.07 18.14
N GLY A 100 -8.79 5.99 17.69
CA GLY A 100 -9.96 6.41 18.47
C GLY A 100 -10.20 7.91 18.52
N VAL A 101 -9.73 8.66 17.52
CA VAL A 101 -9.97 10.12 17.41
C VAL A 101 -10.83 10.44 16.20
N ASP A 102 -11.71 11.43 16.35
CA ASP A 102 -12.58 11.94 15.29
C ASP A 102 -12.00 13.25 14.73
N TRP A 103 -11.05 13.11 13.83
CA TRP A 103 -10.39 14.24 13.17
C TRP A 103 -10.97 14.49 11.79
N GLU A 104 -11.38 15.74 11.54
CA GLU A 104 -11.73 16.20 10.19
C GLU A 104 -10.45 16.36 9.35
N VAL A 105 -10.10 15.31 8.60
CA VAL A 105 -8.84 15.22 7.82
C VAL A 105 -9.07 15.55 6.35
N ALA A 106 -10.23 15.20 5.81
CA ALA A 106 -10.50 15.34 4.38
C ALA A 106 -10.51 16.79 3.92
N LYS A 107 -11.13 17.68 4.69
CA LYS A 107 -11.28 19.09 4.33
C LYS A 107 -9.95 19.85 4.24
N PRO A 108 -9.04 19.79 5.24
CA PRO A 108 -7.76 20.48 5.15
C PRO A 108 -6.78 19.87 4.12
N LEU A 109 -7.06 18.67 3.60
CA LEU A 109 -6.27 17.99 2.57
C LEU A 109 -7.03 17.80 1.26
N GLU A 110 -8.12 18.53 1.03
CA GLU A 110 -8.99 18.34 -0.13
C GLU A 110 -8.22 18.44 -1.46
N THR A 111 -7.38 19.46 -1.60
CA THR A 111 -6.57 19.67 -2.82
C THR A 111 -5.61 18.52 -3.05
N GLU A 112 -4.89 18.11 -2.02
CA GLU A 112 -3.91 17.01 -2.08
C GLU A 112 -4.60 15.67 -2.35
N LEU A 113 -5.75 15.41 -1.72
CA LEU A 113 -6.53 14.19 -1.96
C LEU A 113 -7.09 14.15 -3.38
N GLN A 114 -7.51 15.28 -3.96
CA GLN A 114 -7.92 15.35 -5.36
C GLN A 114 -6.76 15.05 -6.31
N LEU A 115 -5.55 15.53 -6.03
CA LEU A 115 -4.34 15.16 -6.78
C LEU A 115 -4.03 13.68 -6.66
N LEU A 116 -4.11 13.13 -5.45
CA LEU A 116 -3.87 11.72 -5.17
C LEU A 116 -4.83 10.80 -5.92
N LYS A 117 -6.12 11.14 -6.00
CA LYS A 117 -7.12 10.37 -6.75
C LYS A 117 -6.81 10.22 -8.23
N ARG A 118 -6.15 11.19 -8.83
CA ARG A 118 -5.68 11.10 -10.22
C ARG A 118 -4.55 10.08 -10.41
N CYS A 119 -3.94 9.65 -9.31
CA CYS A 119 -2.85 8.67 -9.28
C CYS A 119 -3.35 7.24 -8.96
N PHE A 120 -4.66 7.02 -8.87
CA PHE A 120 -5.22 5.70 -8.57
C PHE A 120 -4.92 4.72 -9.70
N PRO A 121 -4.62 3.46 -9.36
CA PRO A 121 -4.35 2.42 -10.34
C PRO A 121 -5.62 2.02 -11.12
N LYS A 122 -5.43 1.49 -12.33
CA LYS A 122 -6.52 0.91 -13.13
C LYS A 122 -7.18 -0.27 -12.43
N ARG A 123 -6.37 -1.11 -11.79
CA ARG A 123 -6.80 -2.29 -11.01
C ARG A 123 -5.88 -2.50 -9.82
N ILE A 124 -6.42 -3.09 -8.77
CA ILE A 124 -5.73 -3.42 -7.53
C ILE A 124 -5.81 -4.92 -7.31
N LEU A 125 -4.69 -5.57 -7.05
CA LEU A 125 -4.67 -6.92 -6.53
C LEU A 125 -4.45 -6.88 -5.02
N TYR A 126 -5.39 -7.40 -4.26
CA TYR A 126 -5.28 -7.51 -2.81
C TYR A 126 -4.94 -8.95 -2.40
N LEU A 127 -3.76 -9.15 -1.83
CA LEU A 127 -3.38 -10.43 -1.23
C LEU A 127 -3.98 -10.49 0.19
N ASN A 128 -4.92 -11.41 0.39
CA ASN A 128 -5.56 -11.62 1.68
C ASN A 128 -5.03 -12.87 2.38
N ALA A 129 -4.89 -12.82 3.70
CA ALA A 129 -4.54 -13.96 4.53
C ALA A 129 -5.18 -13.84 5.91
N ALA A 130 -5.47 -14.96 6.55
CA ALA A 130 -5.96 -15.01 7.93
C ALA A 130 -4.95 -14.38 8.90
N ASN A 131 -5.42 -13.79 9.97
CA ASN A 131 -4.57 -13.08 10.93
C ASN A 131 -3.51 -14.00 11.56
N GLU A 132 -3.88 -15.26 11.83
CA GLU A 132 -3.01 -16.29 12.39
C GLU A 132 -1.82 -16.57 11.47
N ILE A 133 -2.07 -16.67 10.17
CA ILE A 133 -1.04 -16.86 9.15
C ILE A 133 -0.10 -15.64 9.07
N LEU A 134 -0.65 -14.44 9.15
CA LEU A 134 0.17 -13.21 9.16
C LEU A 134 1.08 -13.13 10.40
N VAL A 135 0.56 -13.51 11.57
CA VAL A 135 1.33 -13.57 12.81
C VAL A 135 2.45 -14.61 12.70
N GLU A 136 2.16 -15.78 12.14
CA GLU A 136 3.16 -16.83 11.92
C GLU A 136 4.26 -16.38 10.95
N ARG A 137 3.87 -15.78 9.82
CA ARG A 137 4.82 -15.25 8.83
C ARG A 137 5.67 -14.10 9.41
N LYS A 138 5.06 -13.23 10.24
CA LYS A 138 5.82 -12.20 10.99
C LYS A 138 6.89 -12.81 11.88
N LYS A 139 6.57 -13.88 12.63
CA LYS A 139 7.52 -14.54 13.53
C LYS A 139 8.72 -15.14 12.80
N ARG A 140 8.51 -15.66 11.60
CA ARG A 140 9.57 -16.25 10.76
C ARG A 140 10.47 -15.18 10.13
N ASP A 141 9.97 -13.99 9.86
CA ASP A 141 10.72 -12.89 9.23
C ASP A 141 11.42 -12.02 10.30
N ILE A 142 12.62 -12.43 10.69
CA ILE A 142 13.49 -11.72 11.64
C ILE A 142 14.21 -10.51 11.01
N SER A 143 14.14 -10.35 9.69
CA SER A 143 14.85 -9.30 8.95
C SER A 143 14.24 -7.91 9.11
N ARG A 144 13.02 -7.81 9.66
CA ARG A 144 12.27 -6.56 9.79
C ARG A 144 11.78 -6.34 11.21
N ASN A 145 12.08 -5.17 11.77
CA ASN A 145 11.37 -4.71 12.97
C ASN A 145 9.91 -4.35 12.60
N ARG A 146 8.96 -4.95 13.29
CA ARG A 146 7.52 -4.75 13.07
C ARG A 146 6.81 -4.43 14.37
N GLU A 147 7.31 -3.47 15.12
CA GLU A 147 6.68 -3.00 16.38
C GLU A 147 5.23 -2.54 16.17
N PHE A 148 4.96 -1.98 15.00
CA PHE A 148 3.62 -1.52 14.61
C PHE A 148 2.66 -2.66 14.22
N PHE A 149 3.15 -3.91 14.06
CA PHE A 149 2.37 -5.01 13.48
C PHE A 149 1.13 -5.38 14.29
N ASP A 150 1.26 -5.47 15.60
CA ASP A 150 0.14 -5.91 16.45
C ASP A 150 -0.98 -4.85 16.47
N PHE A 151 -0.63 -3.56 16.54
CA PHE A 151 -1.58 -2.48 16.36
C PHE A 151 -2.21 -2.52 14.96
N TYR A 152 -1.41 -2.73 13.93
CA TYR A 152 -1.90 -2.82 12.56
C TYR A 152 -2.93 -3.94 12.39
N VAL A 153 -2.63 -5.16 12.84
CA VAL A 153 -3.53 -6.30 12.70
C VAL A 153 -4.83 -6.11 13.49
N GLN A 154 -4.75 -5.52 14.68
CA GLN A 154 -5.90 -5.35 15.56
C GLN A 154 -6.78 -4.16 15.19
N LYS A 155 -6.22 -3.06 14.71
CA LYS A 155 -6.92 -1.77 14.54
C LYS A 155 -7.07 -1.33 13.09
N LEU A 156 -6.04 -1.49 12.27
CA LEU A 156 -6.04 -1.00 10.90
C LEU A 156 -6.46 -2.05 9.87
N LEU A 157 -6.07 -3.31 10.04
CA LEU A 157 -6.36 -4.35 9.05
C LEU A 157 -7.88 -4.60 8.85
N PRO A 158 -8.73 -4.61 9.90
CA PRO A 158 -10.17 -4.71 9.70
C PRO A 158 -10.73 -3.54 8.84
N LEU A 159 -10.34 -2.30 9.14
CA LEU A 159 -10.72 -1.12 8.37
C LEU A 159 -10.20 -1.19 6.93
N LYS A 160 -8.98 -1.72 6.75
CA LYS A 160 -8.36 -1.87 5.44
C LYS A 160 -9.10 -2.89 4.57
N ARG A 161 -9.49 -4.03 5.13
CA ARG A 161 -10.29 -5.04 4.42
C ARG A 161 -11.64 -4.46 4.00
N GLU A 162 -12.34 -3.81 4.93
CA GLU A 162 -13.60 -3.15 4.63
C GLU A 162 -13.44 -2.11 3.51
N TRP A 163 -12.41 -1.27 3.59
CA TRP A 163 -12.12 -0.25 2.58
C TRP A 163 -11.86 -0.81 1.19
N PHE A 164 -11.01 -1.83 1.08
CA PHE A 164 -10.62 -2.37 -0.23
C PHE A 164 -11.65 -3.34 -0.81
N PHE A 165 -12.29 -4.19 0.00
CA PHE A 165 -13.19 -5.21 -0.52
C PHE A 165 -14.52 -4.65 -1.04
N ASN A 166 -14.85 -3.42 -0.72
CA ASN A 166 -16.03 -2.71 -1.23
C ASN A 166 -15.76 -1.94 -2.54
N GLN A 167 -14.62 -2.14 -3.20
CA GLN A 167 -14.27 -1.43 -4.44
C GLN A 167 -14.27 -2.37 -5.65
N ASP A 168 -14.99 -2.02 -6.71
CA ASP A 168 -15.09 -2.83 -7.95
C ASP A 168 -13.75 -3.00 -8.70
N VAL A 169 -12.77 -2.15 -8.40
CA VAL A 169 -11.44 -2.20 -9.02
C VAL A 169 -10.48 -3.15 -8.31
N VAL A 170 -10.92 -3.81 -7.22
CA VAL A 170 -10.10 -4.70 -6.40
C VAL A 170 -10.39 -6.15 -6.74
N ASP A 171 -9.36 -6.88 -7.13
CA ASP A 171 -9.34 -8.33 -7.21
C ASP A 171 -8.67 -8.90 -5.95
N VAL A 172 -9.24 -9.96 -5.35
CA VAL A 172 -8.71 -10.56 -4.11
C VAL A 172 -8.16 -11.96 -4.41
N ILE A 173 -6.97 -12.24 -3.87
CA ILE A 173 -6.40 -13.60 -3.86
C ILE A 173 -6.16 -14.01 -2.41
N GLU A 174 -6.75 -15.15 -2.01
CA GLU A 174 -6.47 -15.81 -0.75
C GLU A 174 -5.12 -16.53 -0.82
N VAL A 175 -4.25 -16.27 0.17
CA VAL A 175 -2.87 -16.80 0.16
C VAL A 175 -2.52 -17.64 1.39
N ASP A 176 -3.49 -18.10 2.15
CA ASP A 176 -3.27 -18.87 3.37
C ASP A 176 -2.50 -20.18 3.12
N SER A 177 -2.93 -20.93 2.13
CA SER A 177 -2.37 -22.23 1.76
C SER A 177 -1.29 -22.15 0.67
N LYS A 178 -0.97 -20.94 0.18
CA LYS A 178 -0.02 -20.76 -0.92
C LYS A 178 1.41 -20.61 -0.41
N SER A 179 2.33 -21.31 -1.07
CA SER A 179 3.77 -21.06 -0.96
C SER A 179 4.16 -19.69 -1.54
N GLU A 180 5.35 -19.20 -1.21
CA GLU A 180 5.87 -17.94 -1.79
C GLU A 180 5.92 -17.98 -3.32
N ARG A 181 6.21 -19.14 -3.90
CA ARG A 181 6.25 -19.34 -5.34
C ARG A 181 4.87 -19.23 -5.96
N GLU A 182 3.87 -19.94 -5.40
CA GLU A 182 2.49 -19.91 -5.88
C GLU A 182 1.87 -18.51 -5.76
N VAL A 183 2.20 -17.74 -4.72
CA VAL A 183 1.78 -16.33 -4.60
C VAL A 183 2.41 -15.51 -5.72
N SER A 184 3.71 -15.68 -5.97
CA SER A 184 4.42 -14.92 -7.01
C SER A 184 3.89 -15.23 -8.40
N ASP A 185 3.65 -16.49 -8.71
CA ASP A 185 3.08 -16.94 -9.98
C ASP A 185 1.64 -16.39 -10.16
N SER A 186 0.81 -16.41 -9.10
CA SER A 186 -0.55 -15.85 -9.14
C SER A 186 -0.56 -14.34 -9.39
N VAL A 187 0.38 -13.59 -8.79
CA VAL A 187 0.51 -12.14 -9.02
C VAL A 187 0.96 -11.87 -10.47
N TYR A 188 1.94 -12.63 -10.95
CA TYR A 188 2.46 -12.49 -12.31
C TYR A 188 1.38 -12.79 -13.37
N GLU A 189 0.63 -13.87 -13.21
CA GLU A 189 -0.50 -14.24 -14.07
C GLU A 189 -1.57 -13.12 -14.09
N TRP A 190 -1.93 -12.60 -12.91
CA TRP A 190 -2.90 -11.51 -12.81
C TRP A 190 -2.44 -10.26 -13.57
N ILE A 191 -1.16 -9.88 -13.47
CA ILE A 191 -0.62 -8.76 -14.23
C ILE A 191 -0.75 -9.01 -15.73
N GLY A 192 -0.39 -10.20 -16.21
CA GLY A 192 -0.51 -10.58 -17.61
C GLY A 192 -1.94 -10.45 -18.14
N ILE A 193 -2.94 -10.83 -17.34
CA ILE A 193 -4.37 -10.64 -17.67
C ILE A 193 -4.71 -9.16 -17.79
N GLN A 194 -4.19 -8.29 -16.93
CA GLN A 194 -4.50 -6.85 -16.97
C GLN A 194 -3.78 -6.12 -18.13
N MET A 195 -2.64 -6.62 -18.58
CA MET A 195 -1.92 -6.08 -19.75
C MET A 195 -2.62 -6.39 -21.07
N ASN A 196 -3.39 -7.47 -21.13
CA ASN A 196 -4.09 -7.94 -22.34
C ASN A 196 -5.54 -7.40 -22.45
N LYS A 197 -6.01 -6.63 -21.49
CA LYS A 197 -7.31 -5.92 -21.48
C LYS A 197 -7.15 -4.46 -21.89
#